data_4329d09b7a3d2436b07c4eef86e54f47
#
_entry.id   4329d09b7a3d2436b07c4eef86e54f47
#
_cell.length_a   1.000
_cell.length_b   1.000
_cell.length_c   1.000
_cell.angle_alpha   90.00
_cell.angle_beta   90.00
_cell.angle_gamma   90.00
#
_symmetry.space_group_name_H-M   'P 1'
#
loop_
_entity.id
_entity.type
_entity.pdbx_description
1 polymer ?
#
loop_
_entity_poly.entity_id
_entity_poly.type
_entity_poly.pdbx_seq_one_letter_code
_entity_poly.pdbx_strand_id
1 'polypeptide(L)'
;MRLEFIEAGEIVNVHGLRGEVKVLCWLDDPEMLCEFDRCRIAGKEFEMEQVRVQKTCNLVKLQGIDTVEEAQKMRGKKMELYREDIDEEVIFAAELIGMEVFAEGERIGKIAEVLTYPGNSVYVVKGQYEYMIPAVNQFILDTDMEANTMQVKLLEGMRSDEN
;
A
#
# COMPACT_ATOMS: atom_id res chain seq x y z
N MET A 1 11.67 0.44 -1.16
CA MET A 1 12.11 -0.97 -1.35
C MET A 1 10.90 -1.85 -1.64
N ARG A 2 10.99 -2.66 -2.65
CA ARG A 2 9.89 -3.58 -2.98
C ARG A 2 9.67 -4.60 -1.88
N LEU A 3 8.40 -4.80 -1.54
CA LEU A 3 7.99 -5.79 -0.56
C LEU A 3 7.58 -7.07 -1.29
N GLU A 4 7.67 -8.20 -0.61
CA GLU A 4 7.22 -9.49 -1.15
C GLU A 4 5.70 -9.60 -1.07
N PHE A 5 5.11 -9.01 -0.05
CA PHE A 5 3.67 -9.01 0.20
C PHE A 5 3.18 -7.59 0.45
N ILE A 6 1.98 -7.30 -0.03
CA ILE A 6 1.34 -6.00 0.17
C ILE A 6 0.10 -6.21 1.04
N GLU A 7 0.02 -5.52 2.16
CA GLU A 7 -1.18 -5.55 2.99
C GLU A 7 -2.32 -4.86 2.24
N ALA A 8 -3.37 -5.61 1.93
CA ALA A 8 -4.49 -5.14 1.13
C ALA A 8 -5.73 -4.81 1.93
N GLY A 9 -5.81 -5.27 3.17
CA GLY A 9 -6.94 -5.00 4.03
C GLY A 9 -6.99 -5.88 5.26
N GLU A 10 -8.07 -5.70 6.03
CA GLU A 10 -8.32 -6.48 7.23
C GLU A 10 -9.72 -7.07 7.17
N ILE A 11 -9.85 -8.33 7.56
CA ILE A 11 -11.14 -8.99 7.67
C ILE A 11 -11.81 -8.48 8.92
N VAL A 12 -12.92 -7.73 8.75
CA VAL A 12 -13.60 -7.06 9.86
C VAL A 12 -14.91 -7.71 10.26
N ASN A 13 -15.50 -8.53 9.39
CA ASN A 13 -16.77 -9.19 9.67
C ASN A 13 -17.00 -10.36 8.72
N VAL A 14 -18.10 -11.07 8.97
CA VAL A 14 -18.63 -12.13 8.11
C VAL A 14 -19.82 -11.55 7.34
N HIS A 15 -20.01 -12.00 6.10
CA HIS A 15 -21.13 -11.60 5.27
C HIS A 15 -21.93 -12.81 4.82
N GLY A 16 -23.23 -12.84 5.17
CA GLY A 16 -24.12 -13.91 4.74
C GLY A 16 -23.81 -15.26 5.39
N LEU A 17 -24.29 -16.32 4.77
CA LEU A 17 -24.28 -17.68 5.33
C LEU A 17 -23.29 -18.64 4.65
N ARG A 18 -22.65 -18.19 3.56
CA ARG A 18 -21.79 -19.04 2.72
C ARG A 18 -20.31 -18.96 3.07
N GLY A 19 -19.96 -18.23 4.13
CA GLY A 19 -18.57 -18.06 4.52
C GLY A 19 -17.85 -16.88 3.87
N GLU A 20 -18.58 -15.96 3.22
CA GLU A 20 -17.98 -14.74 2.72
C GLU A 20 -17.46 -13.88 3.86
N VAL A 21 -16.32 -13.26 3.67
CA VAL A 21 -15.72 -12.34 4.64
C VAL A 21 -15.80 -10.91 4.12
N LYS A 22 -16.01 -9.98 5.05
CA LYS A 22 -16.00 -8.55 4.75
C LYS A 22 -14.61 -8.02 5.06
N VAL A 23 -13.97 -7.47 4.03
CA VAL A 23 -12.60 -6.95 4.12
C VAL A 23 -12.63 -5.44 4.02
N LEU A 24 -12.12 -4.76 5.04
CA LEU A 24 -11.88 -3.32 4.96
C LEU A 24 -10.67 -3.12 4.06
N CYS A 25 -10.87 -2.51 2.89
CA CYS A 25 -9.83 -2.38 1.88
C CYS A 25 -8.87 -1.25 2.21
N TRP A 26 -7.57 -1.53 2.18
CA TRP A 26 -6.51 -0.56 2.38
C TRP A 26 -5.85 -0.11 1.08
N LEU A 27 -6.26 -0.70 -0.05
CA LEU A 27 -5.84 -0.23 -1.38
C LEU A 27 -6.56 1.08 -1.69
N ASP A 28 -6.03 1.85 -2.62
CA ASP A 28 -6.61 3.14 -3.01
C ASP A 28 -8.04 3.00 -3.54
N ASP A 29 -8.34 1.87 -4.20
CA ASP A 29 -9.64 1.59 -4.75
C ASP A 29 -10.02 0.12 -4.47
N PRO A 30 -11.17 -0.14 -3.81
CA PRO A 30 -11.64 -1.52 -3.59
C PRO A 30 -11.82 -2.33 -4.87
N GLU A 31 -12.09 -1.68 -6.01
CA GLU A 31 -12.18 -2.36 -7.31
C GLU A 31 -10.86 -3.05 -7.68
N MET A 32 -9.74 -2.54 -7.21
CA MET A 32 -8.43 -3.13 -7.49
C MET A 32 -8.34 -4.56 -6.98
N LEU A 33 -8.94 -4.86 -5.82
CA LEU A 33 -8.90 -6.20 -5.27
C LEU A 33 -9.62 -7.21 -6.15
N CYS A 34 -10.62 -6.76 -6.93
CA CYS A 34 -11.37 -7.63 -7.84
C CYS A 34 -10.52 -8.17 -9.01
N GLU A 35 -9.34 -7.62 -9.24
CA GLU A 35 -8.45 -8.05 -10.32
C GLU A 35 -7.58 -9.25 -9.93
N PHE A 36 -7.59 -9.67 -8.66
CA PHE A 36 -6.72 -10.73 -8.15
C PHE A 36 -7.49 -12.01 -7.87
N ASP A 37 -6.82 -13.15 -8.08
CA ASP A 37 -7.40 -14.47 -7.90
C ASP A 37 -6.95 -15.14 -6.60
N ARG A 38 -5.93 -14.62 -5.94
CA ARG A 38 -5.39 -15.20 -4.72
C ARG A 38 -4.96 -14.13 -3.72
N CYS A 39 -4.91 -14.53 -2.46
CA CYS A 39 -4.41 -13.70 -1.39
C CYS A 39 -3.70 -14.57 -0.35
N ARG A 40 -3.06 -13.92 0.62
CA ARG A 40 -2.38 -14.58 1.72
C ARG A 40 -2.96 -14.07 3.03
N ILE A 41 -3.34 -14.99 3.92
CA ILE A 41 -3.90 -14.65 5.24
C ILE A 41 -3.19 -15.53 6.28
N ALA A 42 -2.60 -14.90 7.29
CA ALA A 42 -1.86 -15.60 8.35
C ALA A 42 -0.80 -16.57 7.79
N GLY A 43 -0.13 -16.16 6.71
CA GLY A 43 0.93 -16.96 6.09
C GLY A 43 0.44 -18.06 5.15
N LYS A 44 -0.86 -18.18 4.94
CA LYS A 44 -1.44 -19.21 4.09
C LYS A 44 -2.08 -18.61 2.83
N GLU A 45 -1.84 -19.23 1.69
CA GLU A 45 -2.46 -18.84 0.43
C GLU A 45 -3.90 -19.31 0.34
N PHE A 46 -4.78 -18.42 -0.14
CA PHE A 46 -6.18 -18.72 -0.43
C PHE A 46 -6.52 -18.25 -1.83
N GLU A 47 -7.29 -19.07 -2.56
CA GLU A 47 -7.94 -18.61 -3.78
C GLU A 47 -9.17 -17.80 -3.42
N MET A 48 -9.35 -16.67 -4.11
CA MET A 48 -10.53 -15.84 -3.99
C MET A 48 -11.51 -16.22 -5.10
N GLU A 49 -12.55 -16.97 -4.74
CA GLU A 49 -13.54 -17.45 -5.71
C GLU A 49 -14.42 -16.32 -6.24
N GLN A 50 -14.70 -15.33 -5.40
CA GLN A 50 -15.48 -14.17 -5.76
C GLN A 50 -15.05 -12.98 -4.91
N VAL A 51 -14.92 -11.82 -5.57
CA VAL A 51 -14.59 -10.56 -4.91
C VAL A 51 -15.59 -9.52 -5.41
N ARG A 52 -16.29 -8.87 -4.49
CA ARG A 52 -17.26 -7.82 -4.80
C ARG A 52 -16.95 -6.57 -4.00
N VAL A 53 -17.33 -5.41 -4.51
CA VAL A 53 -17.17 -4.13 -3.80
C VAL A 53 -18.45 -3.78 -3.08
N GLN A 54 -18.35 -3.38 -1.82
CA GLN A 54 -19.45 -2.81 -1.04
C GLN A 54 -18.90 -1.57 -0.31
N LYS A 55 -19.19 -0.38 -0.86
CA LYS A 55 -18.68 0.89 -0.33
C LYS A 55 -17.13 0.88 -0.29
N THR A 56 -16.54 1.00 0.88
CA THR A 56 -15.08 0.98 1.07
C THR A 56 -14.54 -0.41 1.39
N CYS A 57 -15.41 -1.42 1.36
CA CYS A 57 -15.06 -2.80 1.71
C CYS A 57 -15.18 -3.71 0.49
N ASN A 58 -14.58 -4.88 0.62
CA ASN A 58 -14.77 -5.98 -0.31
C ASN A 58 -15.48 -7.13 0.39
N LEU A 59 -16.36 -7.81 -0.34
CA LEU A 59 -16.96 -9.06 0.10
C LEU A 59 -16.24 -10.17 -0.66
N VAL A 60 -15.54 -11.04 0.06
CA VAL A 60 -14.65 -12.04 -0.54
C VAL A 60 -15.08 -13.44 -0.13
N LYS A 61 -15.27 -14.32 -1.14
CA LYS A 61 -15.46 -15.75 -0.90
C LYS A 61 -14.11 -16.45 -1.10
N LEU A 62 -13.58 -16.97 -0.01
CA LEU A 62 -12.31 -17.71 -0.05
C LEU A 62 -12.58 -19.21 -0.23
N GLN A 63 -11.77 -19.86 -1.06
CA GLN A 63 -11.87 -21.30 -1.24
C GLN A 63 -11.56 -22.00 0.08
N GLY A 64 -12.43 -22.93 0.46
CA GLY A 64 -12.28 -23.68 1.72
C GLY A 64 -12.93 -23.04 2.92
N ILE A 65 -13.42 -21.80 2.81
CA ILE A 65 -14.18 -21.12 3.88
C ILE A 65 -15.63 -21.05 3.44
N ASP A 66 -16.42 -22.01 3.88
CA ASP A 66 -17.79 -22.25 3.39
C ASP A 66 -18.88 -22.04 4.43
N THR A 67 -18.52 -21.84 5.68
CA THR A 67 -19.46 -21.66 6.78
C THR A 67 -19.22 -20.36 7.54
N VAL A 68 -20.25 -19.90 8.28
CA VAL A 68 -20.14 -18.72 9.13
C VAL A 68 -19.06 -18.91 10.20
N GLU A 69 -19.00 -20.10 10.80
CA GLU A 69 -18.02 -20.42 11.84
C GLU A 69 -16.59 -20.32 11.33
N GLU A 70 -16.34 -20.89 10.13
CA GLU A 70 -15.02 -20.81 9.50
C GLU A 70 -14.65 -19.37 9.18
N ALA A 71 -15.60 -18.58 8.65
CA ALA A 71 -15.38 -17.18 8.31
C ALA A 71 -15.13 -16.33 9.57
N GLN A 72 -15.81 -16.61 10.68
CA GLN A 72 -15.60 -15.88 11.92
C GLN A 72 -14.19 -16.06 12.47
N LYS A 73 -13.57 -17.21 12.25
CA LYS A 73 -12.19 -17.46 12.65
C LYS A 73 -11.18 -16.59 11.91
N MET A 74 -11.58 -16.05 10.75
CA MET A 74 -10.74 -15.19 9.95
C MET A 74 -10.80 -13.73 10.39
N ARG A 75 -11.78 -13.37 11.22
CA ARG A 75 -11.98 -11.99 11.65
C ARG A 75 -10.78 -11.45 12.41
N GLY A 76 -10.39 -10.23 12.08
CA GLY A 76 -9.22 -9.56 12.66
C GLY A 76 -7.91 -9.87 11.97
N LYS A 77 -7.92 -10.78 11.00
CA LYS A 77 -6.71 -11.13 10.25
C LYS A 77 -6.50 -10.19 9.09
N LYS A 78 -5.24 -9.92 8.77
CA LYS A 78 -4.87 -9.09 7.64
C LYS A 78 -4.84 -9.93 6.37
N MET A 79 -5.30 -9.32 5.27
CA MET A 79 -5.22 -9.91 3.95
C MET A 79 -4.05 -9.28 3.21
N GLU A 80 -3.17 -10.10 2.67
CA GLU A 80 -2.02 -9.67 1.89
C GLU A 80 -2.16 -10.14 0.45
N LEU A 81 -1.65 -9.34 -0.49
CA LEU A 81 -1.49 -9.75 -1.88
C LEU A 81 -0.02 -10.07 -2.13
N TYR A 82 0.22 -10.93 -3.11
CA TYR A 82 1.59 -11.23 -3.55
C TYR A 82 2.06 -10.11 -4.45
N ARG A 83 3.23 -9.53 -4.13
CA ARG A 83 3.77 -8.43 -4.93
C ARG A 83 3.95 -8.83 -6.39
N GLU A 84 4.29 -10.09 -6.64
CA GLU A 84 4.48 -10.62 -8.00
C GLU A 84 3.20 -10.63 -8.85
N ASP A 85 2.03 -10.59 -8.21
CA ASP A 85 0.73 -10.54 -8.91
C ASP A 85 0.35 -9.11 -9.28
N ILE A 86 1.05 -8.12 -8.76
CA ILE A 86 0.76 -6.70 -8.96
C ILE A 86 1.71 -6.15 -10.02
N ASP A 87 1.18 -5.28 -10.91
CA ASP A 87 1.98 -4.61 -11.92
C ASP A 87 3.17 -3.90 -11.27
N GLU A 88 4.36 -4.05 -11.87
CA GLU A 88 5.58 -3.44 -11.37
C GLU A 88 5.52 -1.90 -11.35
N GLU A 89 4.70 -1.31 -12.20
CA GLU A 89 4.53 0.14 -12.26
C GLU A 89 3.73 0.69 -11.06
N VAL A 90 2.94 -0.15 -10.39
CA VAL A 90 2.20 0.25 -9.20
C VAL A 90 3.15 0.31 -8.01
N ILE A 91 3.21 1.47 -7.35
CA ILE A 91 4.08 1.70 -6.20
C ILE A 91 3.22 2.01 -4.98
N PHE A 92 3.48 1.30 -3.89
CA PHE A 92 2.76 1.50 -2.63
C PHE A 92 3.56 2.38 -1.67
N ALA A 93 2.86 3.17 -0.86
CA ALA A 93 3.50 4.03 0.14
C ALA A 93 4.45 3.25 1.05
N ALA A 94 4.07 2.05 1.47
CA ALA A 94 4.90 1.20 2.31
C ALA A 94 6.24 0.82 1.65
N GLU A 95 6.29 0.78 0.32
CA GLU A 95 7.51 0.47 -0.42
C GLU A 95 8.45 1.67 -0.53
N LEU A 96 7.92 2.87 -0.36
CA LEU A 96 8.70 4.11 -0.44
C LEU A 96 9.39 4.46 0.88
N ILE A 97 8.84 4.01 2.00
CA ILE A 97 9.40 4.29 3.33
C ILE A 97 10.78 3.65 3.46
N GLY A 98 11.76 4.45 3.91
CA GLY A 98 13.14 4.00 4.03
C GLY A 98 13.99 4.21 2.77
N MET A 99 13.36 4.67 1.67
CA MET A 99 14.07 4.94 0.42
C MET A 99 15.00 6.13 0.59
N GLU A 100 16.22 6.03 0.08
CA GLU A 100 17.18 7.12 0.16
C GLU A 100 16.90 8.18 -0.90
N VAL A 101 16.92 9.45 -0.48
CA VAL A 101 16.54 10.58 -1.32
C VAL A 101 17.76 11.46 -1.58
N PHE A 102 17.95 11.82 -2.85
CA PHE A 102 19.05 12.63 -3.32
C PHE A 102 18.54 13.88 -4.06
N ALA A 103 19.18 15.00 -3.83
CA ALA A 103 18.93 16.24 -4.53
C ALA A 103 20.25 16.76 -5.09
N GLU A 104 20.31 17.00 -6.41
CA GLU A 104 21.54 17.44 -7.09
C GLU A 104 22.76 16.55 -6.78
N GLY A 105 22.52 15.24 -6.69
CA GLY A 105 23.56 14.25 -6.41
C GLY A 105 23.94 14.10 -4.94
N GLU A 106 23.37 14.88 -4.05
CA GLU A 106 23.65 14.80 -2.62
C GLU A 106 22.50 14.11 -1.88
N ARG A 107 22.85 13.18 -0.98
CA ARG A 107 21.87 12.51 -0.13
C ARG A 107 21.33 13.50 0.89
N ILE A 108 20.00 13.68 0.90
CA ILE A 108 19.33 14.59 1.83
C ILE A 108 18.62 13.86 2.97
N GLY A 109 18.40 12.56 2.86
CA GLY A 109 17.78 11.76 3.91
C GLY A 109 17.05 10.54 3.36
N LYS A 110 16.12 10.04 4.16
CA LYS A 110 15.26 8.89 3.82
C LYS A 110 13.81 9.30 3.93
N ILE A 111 12.96 8.68 3.11
CA ILE A 111 11.51 8.85 3.25
C ILE A 111 11.09 8.20 4.57
N ALA A 112 10.60 9.02 5.50
CA ALA A 112 10.14 8.57 6.81
C ALA A 112 8.63 8.34 6.83
N GLU A 113 7.90 9.08 6.01
CA GLU A 113 6.44 9.05 6.02
C GLU A 113 5.91 9.50 4.65
N VAL A 114 4.75 8.98 4.28
CA VAL A 114 4.00 9.44 3.11
C VAL A 114 2.66 9.97 3.61
N LEU A 115 2.42 11.27 3.41
CA LEU A 115 1.16 11.92 3.79
C LEU A 115 0.26 11.93 2.56
N THR A 116 -0.95 11.42 2.71
CA THR A 116 -1.92 11.36 1.62
C THR A 116 -2.98 12.44 1.77
N TYR A 117 -3.08 13.31 0.79
CA TYR A 117 -4.08 14.37 0.71
C TYR A 117 -4.95 14.18 -0.53
N PRO A 118 -6.16 14.76 -0.56
CA PRO A 118 -6.95 14.75 -1.79
C PRO A 118 -6.16 15.39 -2.94
N GLY A 119 -5.95 14.63 -4.01
CA GLY A 119 -5.28 15.10 -5.21
C GLY A 119 -3.78 14.87 -5.27
N ASN A 120 -3.08 14.70 -4.14
CA ASN A 120 -1.66 14.39 -4.16
C ASN A 120 -1.16 13.81 -2.83
N SER A 121 0.05 13.28 -2.86
CA SER A 121 0.75 12.84 -1.65
C SER A 121 1.95 13.74 -1.40
N VAL A 122 2.46 13.73 -0.18
CA VAL A 122 3.65 14.46 0.21
C VAL A 122 4.60 13.49 0.89
N TYR A 123 5.85 13.44 0.44
CA TYR A 123 6.88 12.63 1.07
C TYR A 123 7.58 13.43 2.15
N VAL A 124 7.62 12.89 3.36
CA VAL A 124 8.39 13.48 4.47
C VAL A 124 9.76 12.81 4.48
N VAL A 125 10.79 13.58 4.17
CA VAL A 125 12.17 13.09 4.08
C VAL A 125 12.93 13.59 5.31
N LYS A 126 13.51 12.68 6.07
CA LYS A 126 14.29 13.00 7.27
C LYS A 126 15.74 12.62 7.10
N GLY A 127 16.63 13.57 7.36
CA GLY A 127 18.07 13.43 7.38
C GLY A 127 18.62 14.46 8.33
N GLN A 128 19.65 15.19 7.92
CA GLN A 128 20.16 16.33 8.69
C GLN A 128 19.06 17.37 8.89
N TYR A 129 18.22 17.54 7.88
CA TYR A 129 17.04 18.41 7.91
C TYR A 129 15.81 17.59 7.56
N GLU A 130 14.64 18.14 7.78
CA GLU A 130 13.38 17.53 7.38
C GLU A 130 12.82 18.28 6.17
N TYR A 131 12.43 17.54 5.15
CA TYR A 131 11.86 18.07 3.93
C TYR A 131 10.47 17.53 3.70
N MET A 132 9.59 18.36 3.14
CA MET A 132 8.26 17.95 2.70
C MET A 132 8.18 18.16 1.19
N ILE A 133 8.13 17.06 0.44
CA ILE A 133 8.25 17.10 -1.02
C ILE A 133 6.96 16.58 -1.64
N PRO A 134 6.22 17.42 -2.39
CA PRO A 134 5.02 16.94 -3.10
C PRO A 134 5.38 15.84 -4.10
N ALA A 135 4.57 14.77 -4.11
CA ALA A 135 4.78 13.61 -4.96
C ALA A 135 4.24 13.86 -6.38
N VAL A 136 4.81 14.84 -7.06
CA VAL A 136 4.42 15.23 -8.42
C VAL A 136 5.66 15.21 -9.33
N ASN A 137 5.45 15.02 -10.62
CA ASN A 137 6.54 14.89 -11.60
C ASN A 137 7.48 16.08 -11.64
N GLN A 138 7.00 17.25 -11.25
CA GLN A 138 7.82 18.45 -11.20
C GLN A 138 8.99 18.32 -10.21
N PHE A 139 8.78 17.60 -9.10
CA PHE A 139 9.78 17.48 -8.03
C PHE A 139 10.38 16.07 -7.92
N ILE A 140 9.67 15.03 -8.34
CA ILE A 140 10.18 13.66 -8.31
C ILE A 140 10.77 13.35 -9.69
N LEU A 141 12.08 13.42 -9.78
CA LEU A 141 12.79 13.28 -11.07
C LEU A 141 12.97 11.83 -11.48
N ASP A 142 13.26 10.96 -10.52
CA ASP A 142 13.45 9.53 -10.77
C ASP A 142 13.23 8.73 -9.49
N THR A 143 12.66 7.54 -9.63
CA THR A 143 12.43 6.60 -8.51
C THR A 143 12.97 5.24 -8.95
N ASP A 144 14.02 4.77 -8.29
CA ASP A 144 14.61 3.46 -8.56
C ASP A 144 14.33 2.51 -7.41
N MET A 145 13.36 1.61 -7.62
CA MET A 145 12.91 0.66 -6.60
C MET A 145 13.97 -0.41 -6.31
N GLU A 146 14.79 -0.77 -7.29
CA GLU A 146 15.82 -1.78 -7.11
C GLU A 146 17.00 -1.23 -6.30
N ALA A 147 17.44 -0.01 -6.63
CA ALA A 147 18.50 0.65 -5.89
C ALA A 147 18.01 1.26 -4.57
N ASN A 148 16.71 1.35 -4.38
CA ASN A 148 16.06 1.97 -3.22
C ASN A 148 16.43 3.44 -3.08
N THR A 149 16.43 4.17 -4.20
CA THR A 149 16.81 5.58 -4.27
C THR A 149 15.78 6.41 -5.03
N MET A 150 15.71 7.69 -4.68
CA MET A 150 14.84 8.65 -5.33
C MET A 150 15.62 9.94 -5.60
N GLN A 151 15.50 10.46 -6.80
CA GLN A 151 16.08 11.75 -7.19
C GLN A 151 15.00 12.80 -7.18
N VAL A 152 15.22 13.89 -6.47
CA VAL A 152 14.22 14.97 -6.34
C VAL A 152 14.82 16.33 -6.69
N LYS A 153 13.92 17.26 -7.01
CA LYS A 153 14.25 18.67 -7.17
C LYS A 153 13.66 19.42 -5.98
N LEU A 154 14.52 20.10 -5.24
CA LEU A 154 14.09 20.89 -4.09
C LEU A 154 13.80 22.34 -4.51
N LEU A 155 12.78 22.90 -3.89
CA LEU A 155 12.50 24.33 -3.96
C LEU A 155 12.61 24.93 -2.56
N GLU A 156 12.80 26.24 -2.54
CA GLU A 156 12.79 27.01 -1.30
C GLU A 156 11.46 26.80 -0.57
N GLY A 157 11.51 26.62 0.74
CA GLY A 157 10.32 26.37 1.57
C GLY A 157 9.98 24.89 1.77
N MET A 158 10.63 23.96 1.07
CA MET A 158 10.40 22.54 1.27
C MET A 158 11.04 22.00 2.55
N ARG A 159 12.12 22.64 3.01
CA ARG A 159 12.73 22.28 4.28
C ARG A 159 11.91 22.88 5.41
N SER A 160 11.39 22.04 6.32
CA SER A 160 10.42 22.45 7.32
C SER A 160 10.97 23.40 8.38
N ASP A 161 12.29 23.51 8.52
CA ASP A 161 12.94 24.45 9.44
C ASP A 161 13.29 25.79 8.78
N GLU A 162 12.96 25.96 7.51
CA GLU A 162 13.10 27.24 6.82
C GLU A 162 11.88 28.12 7.08
N ASN A 163 12.14 29.38 7.38
CA ASN A 163 11.07 30.38 7.62
C ASN A 163 11.12 31.47 6.57
#